data_ea185f1107a17a402f22b5f8a3e3d349
#
_entry.id   ea185f1107a17a402f22b5f8a3e3d349
#
_cell.length_a   1.000
_cell.length_b   1.000
_cell.length_c   1.000
_cell.angle_alpha   90.00
_cell.angle_beta   90.00
_cell.angle_gamma   90.00
#
_symmetry.space_group_name_H-M   'P 1'
#
loop_
_entity.id
_entity.type
_entity.pdbx_description
1 polymer ?
#
loop_
_entity_poly.entity_id
_entity_poly.type
_entity_poly.pdbx_seq_one_letter_code
_entity_poly.pdbx_strand_id
1 'polypeptide(L)'
;MKVLEQYLPSSIYTDDQSDLISVIVAAYNIADYIERGVNSIRNQTYHNLEIIVVDDGSTDDTGALCDRIASEDPRVQVIHKKNGGPAEARNVGVAGAKGSYIGFVDGDDWIDPDMYEKMLGALKEQRADLAICRYRRVYKTHTQDRSVDRAILFEGQEALQYYVQETEEYDIQNAAWNKLYRREILTNIDFPIGKWYEDIMFATMVLSHAKRCIYLDTACYNYIIDREGSIMNTQINPRTFTDQIPAYYEKTAFLKKLGRQDLADIHDYFFYKRLLLFYSRLEKMDIPDRDKFSEQLTQIIRDNREHYARAYGCPVADPRDYKKMKLFLKSPARYSRRIRWEEQVVIPLKVKVKGILRR
;
A
#
# COMPACT_ATOMS: atom_id res chain seq x y z
N MET A 1 -20.52 8.36 3.08
CA MET A 1 -20.01 7.26 3.94
C MET A 1 -21.12 6.68 4.80
N LYS A 2 -21.26 5.38 4.80
CA LYS A 2 -22.24 4.64 5.63
C LYS A 2 -21.47 3.60 6.44
N VAL A 3 -21.56 3.71 7.77
CA VAL A 3 -21.01 2.69 8.69
C VAL A 3 -22.06 1.59 8.83
N LEU A 4 -21.64 0.35 8.65
CA LEU A 4 -22.47 -0.85 8.77
C LEU A 4 -22.07 -1.55 10.07
N GLU A 5 -22.79 -1.27 11.14
CA GLU A 5 -22.58 -1.95 12.42
C GLU A 5 -23.07 -3.40 12.33
N GLN A 6 -22.35 -4.34 12.94
CA GLN A 6 -22.65 -5.79 12.94
C GLN A 6 -22.69 -6.43 11.53
N TYR A 7 -21.69 -6.09 10.72
CA TYR A 7 -21.58 -6.72 9.41
C TYR A 7 -21.10 -8.18 9.55
N LEU A 8 -22.03 -9.13 9.33
CA LEU A 8 -21.72 -10.53 9.10
C LEU A 8 -22.08 -10.83 7.64
N PRO A 9 -21.11 -11.14 6.77
CA PRO A 9 -21.43 -11.51 5.40
C PRO A 9 -22.34 -12.75 5.40
N SER A 10 -23.45 -12.68 4.68
CA SER A 10 -24.34 -13.83 4.53
C SER A 10 -23.63 -14.92 3.75
N SER A 11 -23.57 -16.11 4.31
CA SER A 11 -22.88 -17.31 3.76
C SER A 11 -23.63 -17.98 2.60
N ILE A 12 -24.44 -17.25 1.84
CA ILE A 12 -25.19 -17.80 0.71
C ILE A 12 -24.42 -17.55 -0.57
N TYR A 13 -23.46 -18.42 -0.86
CA TYR A 13 -22.81 -18.46 -2.18
C TYR A 13 -23.35 -19.66 -2.96
N THR A 14 -23.99 -19.38 -4.08
CA THR A 14 -24.12 -20.36 -5.17
C THR A 14 -22.80 -20.32 -5.93
N ASP A 15 -22.18 -21.49 -6.15
CA ASP A 15 -21.02 -21.66 -7.03
C ASP A 15 -21.40 -21.31 -8.49
N ASP A 16 -21.51 -20.01 -8.75
CA ASP A 16 -21.66 -19.51 -10.11
C ASP A 16 -20.26 -19.24 -10.68
N GLN A 17 -19.96 -19.76 -11.86
CA GLN A 17 -18.68 -19.50 -12.55
C GLN A 17 -18.41 -18.00 -12.72
N SER A 18 -19.47 -17.17 -12.64
CA SER A 18 -19.35 -15.69 -12.66
C SER A 18 -18.60 -15.11 -11.47
N ASP A 19 -18.42 -15.86 -10.38
CA ASP A 19 -17.79 -15.40 -9.14
C ASP A 19 -16.35 -15.90 -8.96
N LEU A 20 -15.70 -16.38 -10.01
CA LEU A 20 -14.30 -16.81 -9.96
C LEU A 20 -13.39 -15.64 -9.54
N ILE A 21 -12.55 -15.88 -8.54
CA ILE A 21 -11.50 -14.95 -8.11
C ILE A 21 -10.16 -15.47 -8.63
N SER A 22 -9.46 -14.64 -9.41
CA SER A 22 -8.08 -14.88 -9.78
C SER A 22 -7.17 -14.22 -8.76
N VAL A 23 -6.40 -15.02 -8.02
CA VAL A 23 -5.44 -14.56 -7.03
C VAL A 23 -4.05 -14.57 -7.65
N ILE A 24 -3.46 -13.39 -7.80
CA ILE A 24 -2.15 -13.20 -8.42
C ILE A 24 -1.10 -13.10 -7.32
N VAL A 25 -0.07 -13.95 -7.40
CA VAL A 25 1.05 -14.02 -6.47
C VAL A 25 2.34 -13.70 -7.22
N ALA A 26 2.95 -12.55 -6.93
CA ALA A 26 4.29 -12.24 -7.43
C ALA A 26 5.34 -12.87 -6.52
N ALA A 27 6.31 -13.60 -7.11
CA ALA A 27 7.35 -14.30 -6.38
C ALA A 27 8.74 -14.00 -6.98
N TYR A 28 9.71 -13.67 -6.13
CA TYR A 28 11.11 -13.53 -6.52
C TYR A 28 12.03 -13.75 -5.31
N ASN A 29 12.82 -14.82 -5.32
CA ASN A 29 13.78 -15.18 -4.27
C ASN A 29 13.16 -15.16 -2.87
N ILE A 30 12.11 -15.94 -2.68
CA ILE A 30 11.31 -16.06 -1.44
C ILE A 30 11.05 -17.53 -1.05
N ALA A 31 12.00 -18.42 -1.31
CA ALA A 31 11.85 -19.86 -1.04
C ALA A 31 11.37 -20.16 0.39
N ASP A 32 11.85 -19.42 1.40
CA ASP A 32 11.46 -19.61 2.80
C ASP A 32 10.02 -19.25 3.12
N TYR A 33 9.31 -18.53 2.22
CA TYR A 33 7.99 -17.94 2.49
C TYR A 33 6.89 -18.46 1.56
N ILE A 34 7.23 -18.76 0.31
CA ILE A 34 6.27 -19.00 -0.77
C ILE A 34 5.27 -20.13 -0.48
N GLU A 35 5.70 -21.21 0.19
CA GLU A 35 4.79 -22.30 0.55
C GLU A 35 3.68 -21.83 1.50
N ARG A 36 4.03 -21.08 2.54
CA ARG A 36 3.05 -20.54 3.47
C ARG A 36 2.09 -19.58 2.77
N GLY A 37 2.63 -18.68 1.94
CA GLY A 37 1.83 -17.71 1.19
C GLY A 37 0.80 -18.41 0.30
N VAL A 38 1.24 -19.28 -0.59
CA VAL A 38 0.34 -19.98 -1.53
C VAL A 38 -0.61 -20.94 -0.80
N ASN A 39 -0.15 -21.66 0.24
CA ASN A 39 -1.02 -22.53 1.03
C ASN A 39 -2.12 -21.76 1.77
N SER A 40 -1.89 -20.52 2.20
CA SER A 40 -2.93 -19.68 2.79
C SER A 40 -4.06 -19.34 1.80
N ILE A 41 -3.74 -19.28 0.50
CA ILE A 41 -4.71 -19.06 -0.57
C ILE A 41 -5.43 -20.39 -0.92
N ARG A 42 -4.69 -21.50 -1.03
CA ARG A 42 -5.28 -22.85 -1.29
C ARG A 42 -6.30 -23.25 -0.22
N ASN A 43 -6.07 -22.83 1.02
CA ASN A 43 -6.88 -23.17 2.19
C ASN A 43 -7.98 -22.14 2.50
N GLN A 44 -8.32 -21.26 1.57
CA GLN A 44 -9.45 -20.35 1.74
C GLN A 44 -10.78 -21.10 1.84
N THR A 45 -11.69 -20.59 2.69
CA THR A 45 -13.07 -21.10 2.80
C THR A 45 -13.86 -20.90 1.50
N TYR A 46 -13.53 -19.84 0.75
CA TYR A 46 -14.03 -19.64 -0.61
C TYR A 46 -13.22 -20.47 -1.61
N HIS A 47 -13.83 -21.45 -2.27
CA HIS A 47 -13.13 -22.45 -3.09
C HIS A 47 -13.04 -22.11 -4.58
N ASN A 48 -13.92 -21.23 -5.10
CA ASN A 48 -13.93 -20.86 -6.53
C ASN A 48 -12.79 -19.87 -6.86
N LEU A 49 -11.57 -20.37 -6.78
CA LEU A 49 -10.33 -19.63 -6.98
C LEU A 49 -9.51 -20.22 -8.11
N GLU A 50 -8.85 -19.37 -8.89
CA GLU A 50 -7.62 -19.70 -9.60
C GLU A 50 -6.45 -18.94 -8.97
N ILE A 51 -5.30 -19.57 -8.85
CA ILE A 51 -4.11 -19.03 -8.21
C ILE A 51 -3.01 -18.96 -9.24
N ILE A 52 -2.60 -17.75 -9.61
CA ILE A 52 -1.59 -17.50 -10.63
C ILE A 52 -0.32 -17.02 -9.93
N VAL A 53 0.65 -17.93 -9.78
CA VAL A 53 1.96 -17.59 -9.23
C VAL A 53 2.87 -17.17 -10.38
N VAL A 54 3.38 -15.96 -10.33
CA VAL A 54 4.34 -15.47 -11.32
C VAL A 54 5.73 -15.44 -10.68
N ASP A 55 6.55 -16.42 -11.03
CA ASP A 55 7.97 -16.46 -10.66
C ASP A 55 8.75 -15.52 -11.57
N ASP A 56 9.17 -14.40 -11.02
CA ASP A 56 9.88 -13.33 -11.75
C ASP A 56 11.38 -13.63 -11.91
N GLY A 57 11.71 -14.87 -12.29
CA GLY A 57 13.08 -15.31 -12.56
C GLY A 57 13.90 -15.51 -11.30
N SER A 58 13.35 -16.21 -10.32
CA SER A 58 14.06 -16.57 -9.09
C SER A 58 15.30 -17.40 -9.38
N THR A 59 16.33 -17.21 -8.54
CA THR A 59 17.62 -17.91 -8.60
C THR A 59 17.81 -18.87 -7.42
N ASP A 60 16.88 -18.84 -6.47
CA ASP A 60 16.77 -19.80 -5.35
C ASP A 60 15.73 -20.89 -5.66
N ASP A 61 15.33 -21.68 -4.68
CA ASP A 61 14.38 -22.77 -4.84
C ASP A 61 12.92 -22.32 -5.00
N THR A 62 12.63 -21.00 -5.07
CA THR A 62 11.26 -20.47 -5.19
C THR A 62 10.49 -21.09 -6.36
N GLY A 63 11.10 -21.11 -7.57
CA GLY A 63 10.46 -21.67 -8.77
C GLY A 63 10.11 -23.14 -8.63
N ALA A 64 11.07 -23.96 -8.14
CA ALA A 64 10.85 -25.39 -7.92
C ALA A 64 9.75 -25.68 -6.88
N LEU A 65 9.67 -24.85 -5.82
CA LEU A 65 8.62 -24.95 -4.82
C LEU A 65 7.24 -24.59 -5.42
N CYS A 66 7.16 -23.58 -6.26
CA CYS A 66 5.93 -23.22 -6.97
C CYS A 66 5.44 -24.35 -7.87
N ASP A 67 6.33 -24.98 -8.66
CA ASP A 67 6.00 -26.12 -9.53
C ASP A 67 5.47 -27.32 -8.73
N ARG A 68 6.11 -27.62 -7.60
CA ARG A 68 5.65 -28.67 -6.70
C ARG A 68 4.22 -28.39 -6.22
N ILE A 69 3.95 -27.17 -5.74
CA ILE A 69 2.61 -26.77 -5.27
C ILE A 69 1.58 -26.89 -6.39
N ALA A 70 1.92 -26.45 -7.60
CA ALA A 70 1.03 -26.55 -8.77
C ALA A 70 0.74 -28.01 -9.14
N SER A 71 1.67 -28.94 -8.94
CA SER A 71 1.43 -30.37 -9.16
C SER A 71 0.44 -30.99 -8.17
N GLU A 72 0.26 -30.38 -7.00
CA GLU A 72 -0.64 -30.83 -5.93
C GLU A 72 -2.06 -30.26 -6.03
N ASP A 73 -2.24 -29.10 -6.66
CA ASP A 73 -3.53 -28.39 -6.70
C ASP A 73 -3.79 -27.82 -8.11
N PRO A 74 -4.79 -28.34 -8.85
CA PRO A 74 -5.06 -27.91 -10.23
C PRO A 74 -5.54 -26.46 -10.36
N ARG A 75 -5.89 -25.80 -9.25
CA ARG A 75 -6.22 -24.37 -9.23
C ARG A 75 -4.98 -23.48 -9.32
N VAL A 76 -3.78 -24.02 -9.05
CA VAL A 76 -2.51 -23.29 -9.06
C VAL A 76 -1.87 -23.40 -10.44
N GLN A 77 -1.56 -22.25 -11.03
CA GLN A 77 -0.81 -22.13 -12.28
C GLN A 77 0.47 -21.34 -12.00
N VAL A 78 1.60 -21.78 -12.54
CA VAL A 78 2.88 -21.09 -12.41
C VAL A 78 3.29 -20.53 -13.76
N ILE A 79 3.74 -19.28 -13.76
CA ILE A 79 4.29 -18.60 -14.92
C ILE A 79 5.73 -18.20 -14.57
N HIS A 80 6.71 -18.87 -15.18
CA HIS A 80 8.11 -18.48 -15.07
C HIS A 80 8.46 -17.44 -16.12
N LYS A 81 9.12 -16.36 -15.72
CA LYS A 81 9.59 -15.34 -16.64
C LYS A 81 10.98 -14.82 -16.26
N LYS A 82 11.64 -14.14 -17.19
CA LYS A 82 12.84 -13.39 -16.85
C LYS A 82 12.49 -12.25 -15.89
N ASN A 83 13.38 -11.98 -14.91
CA ASN A 83 13.16 -10.91 -13.96
C ASN A 83 12.89 -9.56 -14.63
N GLY A 84 11.76 -8.95 -14.27
CA GLY A 84 11.29 -7.64 -14.75
C GLY A 84 10.69 -6.78 -13.63
N GLY A 85 10.69 -7.30 -12.39
CA GLY A 85 10.19 -6.65 -11.20
C GLY A 85 8.71 -6.88 -10.92
N PRO A 86 8.25 -6.48 -9.71
CA PRO A 86 6.92 -6.81 -9.20
C PRO A 86 5.78 -6.26 -10.07
N ALA A 87 5.96 -5.09 -10.68
CA ALA A 87 4.98 -4.50 -11.59
C ALA A 87 4.71 -5.41 -12.80
N GLU A 88 5.77 -5.87 -13.46
CA GLU A 88 5.63 -6.74 -14.63
C GLU A 88 5.06 -8.10 -14.24
N ALA A 89 5.50 -8.67 -13.11
CA ALA A 89 4.95 -9.93 -12.61
C ALA A 89 3.45 -9.83 -12.35
N ARG A 90 2.98 -8.78 -11.69
CA ARG A 90 1.54 -8.56 -11.45
C ARG A 90 0.78 -8.35 -12.76
N ASN A 91 1.29 -7.57 -13.71
CA ASN A 91 0.64 -7.37 -15.01
C ASN A 91 0.51 -8.68 -15.81
N VAL A 92 1.55 -9.51 -15.81
CA VAL A 92 1.51 -10.85 -16.43
C VAL A 92 0.44 -11.73 -15.76
N GLY A 93 0.35 -11.70 -14.44
CA GLY A 93 -0.69 -12.40 -13.69
C GLY A 93 -2.10 -11.94 -14.05
N VAL A 94 -2.32 -10.61 -14.12
CA VAL A 94 -3.62 -10.03 -14.54
C VAL A 94 -3.99 -10.43 -15.96
N ALA A 95 -3.02 -10.44 -16.89
CA ALA A 95 -3.25 -10.84 -18.28
C ALA A 95 -3.64 -12.33 -18.41
N GLY A 96 -3.13 -13.21 -17.54
CA GLY A 96 -3.48 -14.64 -17.49
C GLY A 96 -4.79 -14.95 -16.75
N ALA A 97 -5.29 -14.00 -15.96
CA ALA A 97 -6.46 -14.18 -15.10
C ALA A 97 -7.76 -14.36 -15.90
N LYS A 98 -8.66 -15.24 -15.41
CA LYS A 98 -9.97 -15.54 -16.01
C LYS A 98 -11.13 -15.06 -15.12
N GLY A 99 -10.87 -14.85 -13.84
CA GLY A 99 -11.87 -14.49 -12.86
C GLY A 99 -12.55 -13.16 -13.10
N SER A 100 -13.77 -13.02 -12.65
CA SER A 100 -14.52 -11.77 -12.61
C SER A 100 -14.04 -10.84 -11.51
N TYR A 101 -13.26 -11.39 -10.59
CA TYR A 101 -12.61 -10.68 -9.49
C TYR A 101 -11.12 -10.97 -9.49
N ILE A 102 -10.34 -9.96 -9.12
CA ILE A 102 -8.88 -10.04 -9.03
C ILE A 102 -8.46 -9.75 -7.59
N GLY A 103 -7.62 -10.61 -7.04
CA GLY A 103 -6.91 -10.39 -5.78
C GLY A 103 -5.41 -10.45 -6.01
N PHE A 104 -4.64 -9.77 -5.16
CA PHE A 104 -3.18 -9.88 -5.13
C PHE A 104 -2.74 -10.33 -3.74
N VAL A 105 -1.70 -11.15 -3.72
CA VAL A 105 -1.00 -11.55 -2.48
C VAL A 105 0.50 -11.50 -2.77
N ASP A 106 1.26 -10.84 -1.93
CA ASP A 106 2.72 -10.90 -2.03
C ASP A 106 3.19 -12.25 -1.48
N GLY A 107 4.05 -12.95 -2.22
CA GLY A 107 4.37 -14.36 -1.95
C GLY A 107 5.11 -14.62 -0.63
N ASP A 108 5.59 -13.57 0.03
CA ASP A 108 6.21 -13.62 1.35
C ASP A 108 5.22 -13.42 2.51
N ASP A 109 3.99 -12.97 2.22
CA ASP A 109 2.91 -12.76 3.17
C ASP A 109 1.94 -13.96 3.24
N TRP A 110 0.87 -13.85 4.02
CA TRP A 110 -0.23 -14.83 4.06
C TRP A 110 -1.55 -14.17 4.45
N ILE A 111 -2.65 -14.86 4.13
CA ILE A 111 -4.01 -14.37 4.37
C ILE A 111 -4.78 -15.28 5.34
N ASP A 112 -5.75 -14.71 6.05
CA ASP A 112 -6.64 -15.47 6.93
C ASP A 112 -7.56 -16.37 6.10
N PRO A 113 -8.02 -17.52 6.62
CA PRO A 113 -8.76 -18.50 5.83
C PRO A 113 -10.07 -18.00 5.20
N ASP A 114 -10.68 -16.98 5.74
CA ASP A 114 -11.98 -16.44 5.33
C ASP A 114 -11.92 -15.07 4.63
N MET A 115 -10.69 -14.63 4.24
CA MET A 115 -10.49 -13.31 3.66
C MET A 115 -11.32 -13.10 2.39
N TYR A 116 -11.21 -14.01 1.41
CA TYR A 116 -11.91 -13.83 0.14
C TYR A 116 -13.42 -14.06 0.26
N GLU A 117 -13.88 -14.96 1.13
CA GLU A 117 -15.30 -15.13 1.44
C GLU A 117 -15.90 -13.83 1.98
N LYS A 118 -15.28 -13.22 2.99
CA LYS A 118 -15.71 -11.94 3.57
C LYS A 118 -15.70 -10.80 2.56
N MET A 119 -14.63 -10.68 1.79
CA MET A 119 -14.47 -9.58 0.83
C MET A 119 -15.46 -9.69 -0.33
N LEU A 120 -15.61 -10.90 -0.90
CA LEU A 120 -16.55 -11.11 -2.00
C LEU A 120 -18.00 -10.91 -1.52
N GLY A 121 -18.33 -11.45 -0.33
CA GLY A 121 -19.64 -11.26 0.28
C GLY A 121 -20.02 -9.81 0.43
N ALA A 122 -19.15 -9.03 1.05
CA ALA A 122 -19.32 -7.60 1.23
C ALA A 122 -19.46 -6.86 -0.10
N LEU A 123 -18.61 -7.20 -1.07
CA LEU A 123 -18.60 -6.60 -2.40
C LEU A 123 -19.91 -6.84 -3.14
N LYS A 124 -20.43 -8.06 -3.11
CA LYS A 124 -21.70 -8.43 -3.75
C LYS A 124 -22.89 -7.77 -3.03
N GLU A 125 -22.97 -7.89 -1.72
CA GLU A 125 -24.08 -7.34 -0.92
C GLU A 125 -24.20 -5.83 -1.10
N GLN A 126 -23.07 -5.13 -1.08
CA GLN A 126 -23.07 -3.68 -1.23
C GLN A 126 -22.99 -3.22 -2.69
N ARG A 127 -22.98 -4.14 -3.69
CA ARG A 127 -22.79 -3.84 -5.12
C ARG A 127 -21.59 -2.93 -5.33
N ALA A 128 -20.50 -3.23 -4.63
CA ALA A 128 -19.28 -2.44 -4.69
C ALA A 128 -18.38 -2.89 -5.84
N ASP A 129 -17.48 -2.02 -6.27
CA ASP A 129 -16.48 -2.30 -7.32
C ASP A 129 -15.17 -2.79 -6.71
N LEU A 130 -14.94 -2.40 -5.45
CA LEU A 130 -13.71 -2.65 -4.72
C LEU A 130 -14.04 -3.00 -3.27
N ALA A 131 -13.46 -4.09 -2.75
CA ALA A 131 -13.40 -4.35 -1.32
C ALA A 131 -11.97 -4.15 -0.81
N ILE A 132 -11.84 -3.59 0.37
CA ILE A 132 -10.55 -3.39 1.06
C ILE A 132 -10.70 -3.99 2.45
N CYS A 133 -9.74 -4.81 2.90
CA CYS A 133 -9.68 -5.24 4.29
C CYS A 133 -8.49 -4.58 5.02
N ARG A 134 -8.56 -4.54 6.35
CA ARG A 134 -7.41 -4.15 7.16
C ARG A 134 -6.35 -5.26 7.15
N TYR A 135 -5.14 -4.95 7.60
CA TYR A 135 -4.04 -5.89 7.67
C TYR A 135 -3.35 -5.83 9.03
N ARG A 136 -2.70 -6.93 9.40
CA ARG A 136 -1.81 -7.00 10.56
C ARG A 136 -0.38 -6.76 10.12
N ARG A 137 0.37 -6.03 10.93
CA ARG A 137 1.83 -5.95 10.80
C ARG A 137 2.45 -7.03 11.65
N VAL A 138 3.13 -7.96 11.01
CA VAL A 138 3.76 -9.10 11.68
C VAL A 138 5.25 -8.86 11.81
N TYR A 139 5.70 -8.73 13.03
CA TYR A 139 7.10 -8.60 13.41
C TYR A 139 7.62 -9.93 13.97
N LYS A 140 8.92 -10.12 14.01
CA LYS A 140 9.53 -11.32 14.62
C LYS A 140 9.10 -11.53 16.08
N THR A 141 8.78 -10.48 16.81
CA THR A 141 8.49 -10.50 18.26
C THR A 141 7.03 -10.31 18.61
N HIS A 142 6.23 -9.75 17.74
CA HIS A 142 4.80 -9.43 18.02
C HIS A 142 4.01 -9.19 16.74
N THR A 143 2.70 -9.21 16.85
CA THR A 143 1.77 -8.81 15.77
C THR A 143 1.00 -7.56 16.21
N GLN A 144 0.91 -6.59 15.31
CA GLN A 144 0.12 -5.38 15.50
C GLN A 144 -1.17 -5.48 14.69
N ASP A 145 -2.30 -5.54 15.37
CA ASP A 145 -3.65 -5.46 14.81
C ASP A 145 -4.35 -4.20 15.31
N ARG A 146 -5.05 -3.49 14.43
CA ARG A 146 -5.82 -2.28 14.73
C ARG A 146 -7.28 -2.40 14.27
N SER A 147 -7.77 -3.61 14.09
CA SER A 147 -9.15 -3.89 13.67
C SER A 147 -10.16 -3.38 14.69
N VAL A 148 -11.34 -2.99 14.18
CA VAL A 148 -12.49 -2.55 14.99
C VAL A 148 -13.76 -3.34 14.62
N ASP A 149 -13.64 -4.32 13.71
CA ASP A 149 -14.71 -5.23 13.25
C ASP A 149 -16.01 -4.53 12.83
N ARG A 150 -15.86 -3.58 11.91
CA ARG A 150 -16.98 -2.87 11.27
C ARG A 150 -16.78 -2.84 9.76
N ALA A 151 -17.82 -2.54 9.01
CA ALA A 151 -17.73 -2.28 7.59
C ALA A 151 -18.16 -0.83 7.27
N ILE A 152 -17.50 -0.21 6.30
CA ILE A 152 -17.79 1.15 5.87
C ILE A 152 -17.95 1.17 4.35
N LEU A 153 -19.11 1.64 3.89
CA LEU A 153 -19.34 1.85 2.47
C LEU A 153 -18.98 3.28 2.09
N PHE A 154 -18.03 3.40 1.17
CA PHE A 154 -17.67 4.66 0.52
C PHE A 154 -18.36 4.75 -0.84
N GLU A 155 -18.92 5.90 -1.15
CA GLU A 155 -19.58 6.18 -2.45
C GLU A 155 -18.82 7.26 -3.21
N GLY A 156 -18.89 7.22 -4.54
CA GLY A 156 -18.17 8.14 -5.40
C GLY A 156 -16.66 8.08 -5.14
N GLN A 157 -16.04 9.22 -4.85
CA GLN A 157 -14.59 9.34 -4.62
C GLN A 157 -14.21 9.42 -3.13
N GLU A 158 -15.07 9.01 -2.21
CA GLU A 158 -14.78 9.06 -0.77
C GLU A 158 -13.56 8.20 -0.40
N ALA A 159 -13.46 6.98 -0.96
CA ALA A 159 -12.29 6.11 -0.71
C ALA A 159 -10.98 6.75 -1.20
N LEU A 160 -10.99 7.39 -2.38
CA LEU A 160 -9.84 8.16 -2.88
C LEU A 160 -9.51 9.33 -1.96
N GLN A 161 -10.50 10.03 -1.44
CA GLN A 161 -10.30 11.13 -0.51
C GLN A 161 -9.60 10.66 0.78
N TYR A 162 -10.08 9.60 1.43
CA TYR A 162 -9.45 9.06 2.65
C TYR A 162 -8.05 8.51 2.39
N TYR A 163 -7.84 7.89 1.23
CA TYR A 163 -6.50 7.45 0.80
C TYR A 163 -5.52 8.63 0.64
N VAL A 164 -5.96 9.73 0.03
CA VAL A 164 -5.13 10.93 -0.16
C VAL A 164 -4.89 11.68 1.16
N GLN A 165 -5.86 11.65 2.08
CA GLN A 165 -5.76 12.26 3.41
C GLN A 165 -4.85 11.46 4.36
N GLU A 166 -4.39 10.26 3.98
CA GLU A 166 -3.55 9.38 4.81
C GLU A 166 -4.12 9.23 6.24
N THR A 167 -5.42 9.04 6.36
CA THR A 167 -6.08 8.93 7.67
C THR A 167 -5.74 7.60 8.33
N GLU A 168 -5.33 7.64 9.61
CA GLU A 168 -5.07 6.41 10.39
C GLU A 168 -6.35 5.61 10.66
N GLU A 169 -7.50 6.25 10.57
CA GLU A 169 -8.80 5.64 10.87
C GLU A 169 -9.10 4.48 9.92
N TYR A 170 -8.89 4.66 8.62
CA TYR A 170 -9.19 3.63 7.62
C TYR A 170 -7.96 2.90 7.10
N ASP A 171 -6.76 3.49 7.23
CA ASP A 171 -5.47 2.92 6.80
C ASP A 171 -5.49 2.38 5.36
N ILE A 172 -6.13 3.14 4.44
CA ILE A 172 -6.15 2.80 3.01
C ILE A 172 -4.76 3.06 2.43
N GLN A 173 -4.05 1.99 2.06
CA GLN A 173 -2.67 2.05 1.59
C GLN A 173 -2.57 1.92 0.07
N ASN A 174 -1.38 2.25 -0.49
CA ASN A 174 -1.05 1.99 -1.89
C ASN A 174 -1.12 0.50 -2.26
N ALA A 175 -0.83 -0.38 -1.29
CA ALA A 175 -0.71 -1.82 -1.48
C ALA A 175 -1.88 -2.42 -2.27
N ALA A 176 -1.57 -3.27 -3.23
CA ALA A 176 -2.59 -3.99 -4.01
C ALA A 176 -3.18 -5.19 -3.25
N TRP A 177 -2.43 -5.77 -2.32
CA TRP A 177 -2.65 -7.09 -1.75
C TRP A 177 -3.82 -7.21 -0.75
N ASN A 178 -4.27 -6.17 -0.10
CA ASN A 178 -5.41 -6.21 0.84
C ASN A 178 -6.72 -5.78 0.18
N LYS A 179 -6.87 -6.03 -1.11
CA LYS A 179 -7.99 -5.56 -1.92
C LYS A 179 -8.52 -6.69 -2.82
N LEU A 180 -9.85 -6.68 -3.03
CA LEU A 180 -10.52 -7.49 -4.03
C LEU A 180 -11.21 -6.56 -5.02
N TYR A 181 -10.84 -6.71 -6.27
CA TYR A 181 -11.25 -5.83 -7.36
C TYR A 181 -12.27 -6.52 -8.25
N ARG A 182 -13.38 -5.85 -8.62
CA ARG A 182 -14.08 -6.25 -9.84
C ARG A 182 -13.13 -6.06 -11.01
N ARG A 183 -13.04 -7.05 -11.88
CA ARG A 183 -12.12 -7.00 -13.02
C ARG A 183 -12.31 -5.77 -13.90
N GLU A 184 -13.56 -5.32 -14.05
CA GLU A 184 -13.88 -4.18 -14.91
C GLU A 184 -13.18 -2.88 -14.47
N ILE A 185 -12.97 -2.68 -13.16
CA ILE A 185 -12.30 -1.44 -12.71
C ILE A 185 -10.82 -1.42 -13.02
N LEU A 186 -10.23 -2.56 -13.36
CA LEU A 186 -8.81 -2.66 -13.76
C LEU A 186 -8.62 -2.46 -15.28
N THR A 187 -9.69 -2.25 -16.05
CA THR A 187 -9.58 -2.04 -17.50
C THR A 187 -8.72 -0.80 -17.80
N ASN A 188 -7.64 -0.98 -18.57
CA ASN A 188 -6.65 0.04 -18.89
C ASN A 188 -5.88 0.60 -17.67
N ILE A 189 -5.79 -0.17 -16.59
CA ILE A 189 -4.98 0.17 -15.42
C ILE A 189 -3.91 -0.92 -15.24
N ASP A 190 -2.67 -0.57 -15.54
CA ASP A 190 -1.52 -1.45 -15.35
C ASP A 190 -0.57 -0.90 -14.28
N PHE A 191 0.22 -1.78 -13.68
CA PHE A 191 1.35 -1.36 -12.88
C PHE A 191 2.46 -0.81 -13.79
N PRO A 192 3.05 0.37 -13.48
CA PRO A 192 4.12 0.95 -14.30
C PRO A 192 5.40 0.11 -14.23
N ILE A 193 5.77 -0.48 -15.37
CA ILE A 193 6.91 -1.41 -15.47
C ILE A 193 8.25 -0.66 -15.31
N GLY A 194 9.23 -1.32 -14.67
CA GLY A 194 10.60 -0.82 -14.51
C GLY A 194 10.78 0.24 -13.43
N LYS A 195 9.72 0.60 -12.72
CA LYS A 195 9.76 1.54 -11.59
C LYS A 195 9.53 0.80 -10.26
N TRP A 196 10.16 1.27 -9.19
CA TRP A 196 9.75 0.98 -7.83
C TRP A 196 8.64 1.93 -7.40
N TYR A 197 7.84 1.54 -6.41
CA TYR A 197 6.67 2.30 -5.94
C TYR A 197 5.55 2.41 -7.00
N GLU A 198 5.43 1.37 -7.81
CA GLU A 198 4.43 1.19 -8.86
C GLU A 198 2.99 1.21 -8.34
N ASP A 199 2.84 0.86 -7.06
CA ASP A 199 1.59 0.78 -6.33
C ASP A 199 0.95 2.16 -6.08
N ILE A 200 1.75 3.23 -5.99
CA ILE A 200 1.24 4.61 -5.77
C ILE A 200 0.26 5.02 -6.87
N MET A 201 0.68 4.88 -8.12
CA MET A 201 -0.17 5.27 -9.25
C MET A 201 -1.28 4.26 -9.50
N PHE A 202 -1.00 2.95 -9.38
CA PHE A 202 -2.00 1.90 -9.50
C PHE A 202 -3.16 2.13 -8.52
N ALA A 203 -2.89 2.26 -7.23
CA ALA A 203 -3.92 2.51 -6.22
C ALA A 203 -4.69 3.82 -6.48
N THR A 204 -3.99 4.89 -6.89
CA THR A 204 -4.61 6.18 -7.20
C THR A 204 -5.61 6.05 -8.34
N MET A 205 -5.24 5.37 -9.43
CA MET A 205 -6.11 5.15 -10.59
C MET A 205 -7.31 4.27 -10.23
N VAL A 206 -7.09 3.15 -9.56
CA VAL A 206 -8.17 2.24 -9.15
C VAL A 206 -9.17 2.94 -8.25
N LEU A 207 -8.71 3.63 -7.20
CA LEU A 207 -9.60 4.35 -6.28
C LEU A 207 -10.36 5.50 -6.96
N SER A 208 -9.81 6.08 -8.03
CA SER A 208 -10.50 7.11 -8.81
C SER A 208 -11.61 6.55 -9.72
N HIS A 209 -11.50 5.27 -10.12
CA HIS A 209 -12.49 4.58 -10.96
C HIS A 209 -13.58 3.87 -10.16
N ALA A 210 -13.29 3.44 -8.93
CA ALA A 210 -14.26 2.78 -8.07
C ALA A 210 -15.38 3.74 -7.68
N LYS A 211 -16.63 3.41 -8.06
CA LYS A 211 -17.83 4.20 -7.71
C LYS A 211 -18.33 3.86 -6.32
N ARG A 212 -18.12 2.62 -5.89
CA ARG A 212 -18.48 2.11 -4.56
C ARG A 212 -17.34 1.25 -4.04
N CYS A 213 -16.88 1.55 -2.84
CA CYS A 213 -15.82 0.80 -2.18
C CYS A 213 -16.29 0.37 -0.79
N ILE A 214 -16.25 -0.93 -0.51
CA ILE A 214 -16.51 -1.44 0.83
C ILE A 214 -15.19 -1.66 1.58
N TYR A 215 -15.04 -1.02 2.72
CA TYR A 215 -13.90 -1.19 3.60
C TYR A 215 -14.29 -2.05 4.81
N LEU A 216 -13.64 -3.20 4.95
CA LEU A 216 -13.76 -4.08 6.10
C LEU A 216 -12.67 -3.71 7.12
N ASP A 217 -13.06 -3.15 8.24
CA ASP A 217 -12.16 -2.79 9.34
C ASP A 217 -11.81 -4.03 10.19
N THR A 218 -11.64 -5.16 9.50
CA THR A 218 -11.23 -6.46 10.01
C THR A 218 -9.92 -6.84 9.32
N ALA A 219 -8.89 -7.18 10.08
CA ALA A 219 -7.61 -7.57 9.52
C ALA A 219 -7.67 -9.02 9.05
N CYS A 220 -7.55 -9.20 7.73
CA CYS A 220 -7.53 -10.52 7.08
C CYS A 220 -6.22 -10.81 6.34
N TYR A 221 -5.33 -9.84 6.23
CA TYR A 221 -4.03 -9.95 5.58
C TYR A 221 -2.90 -9.81 6.61
N ASN A 222 -1.87 -10.64 6.51
CA ASN A 222 -0.74 -10.66 7.44
C ASN A 222 0.54 -10.26 6.73
N TYR A 223 0.94 -8.99 6.92
CA TYR A 223 2.08 -8.36 6.27
C TYR A 223 3.35 -8.49 7.13
N ILE A 224 4.41 -9.12 6.59
CA ILE A 224 5.69 -9.28 7.28
C ILE A 224 6.53 -8.02 7.16
N ILE A 225 6.92 -7.45 8.32
CA ILE A 225 7.72 -6.22 8.37
C ILE A 225 9.23 -6.52 8.38
N ASP A 226 9.66 -7.51 9.19
CA ASP A 226 11.10 -7.71 9.52
C ASP A 226 11.78 -8.76 8.61
N ARG A 227 11.33 -8.90 7.35
CA ARG A 227 11.94 -9.83 6.41
C ARG A 227 13.26 -9.28 5.88
N GLU A 228 14.32 -10.11 5.90
CA GLU A 228 15.56 -9.80 5.20
C GLU A 228 15.33 -9.71 3.69
N GLY A 229 15.95 -8.73 3.03
CA GLY A 229 15.77 -8.47 1.60
C GLY A 229 14.46 -7.77 1.22
N SER A 230 13.62 -7.35 2.20
CA SER A 230 12.45 -6.55 1.91
C SER A 230 12.81 -5.19 1.32
N ILE A 231 12.14 -4.81 0.23
CA ILE A 231 12.29 -3.49 -0.40
C ILE A 231 11.97 -2.37 0.59
N MET A 232 11.01 -2.58 1.50
CA MET A 232 10.60 -1.61 2.52
C MET A 232 11.66 -1.33 3.59
N ASN A 233 12.60 -2.25 3.81
CA ASN A 233 13.73 -2.07 4.72
C ASN A 233 14.86 -1.27 4.07
N THR A 234 14.74 -0.91 2.80
CA THR A 234 15.76 -0.11 2.13
C THR A 234 15.73 1.33 2.66
N GLN A 235 16.91 1.77 3.03
CA GLN A 235 17.19 3.18 3.35
C GLN A 235 16.95 4.06 2.11
N ILE A 236 16.93 5.39 2.28
CA ILE A 236 16.91 6.32 1.14
C ILE A 236 18.04 5.93 0.18
N ASN A 237 17.68 5.71 -1.07
CA ASN A 237 18.56 5.21 -2.12
C ASN A 237 18.28 5.95 -3.44
N PRO A 238 19.05 5.73 -4.52
CA PRO A 238 18.83 6.40 -5.80
C PRO A 238 17.40 6.32 -6.31
N ARG A 239 16.70 5.20 -6.09
CA ARG A 239 15.30 5.01 -6.54
C ARG A 239 14.28 5.89 -5.82
N THR A 240 14.63 6.42 -4.66
CA THR A 240 13.82 7.48 -4.02
C THR A 240 13.70 8.71 -4.93
N PHE A 241 14.78 9.05 -5.66
CA PHE A 241 14.82 10.20 -6.54
C PHE A 241 14.35 9.90 -7.97
N THR A 242 14.62 8.70 -8.47
CA THR A 242 14.28 8.33 -9.85
C THR A 242 12.85 7.79 -9.99
N ASP A 243 12.28 7.20 -8.95
CA ASP A 243 11.01 6.49 -9.02
C ASP A 243 9.97 7.04 -8.01
N GLN A 244 10.30 7.13 -6.71
CA GLN A 244 9.32 7.49 -5.68
C GLN A 244 8.87 8.96 -5.76
N ILE A 245 9.81 9.88 -5.81
CA ILE A 245 9.50 11.32 -5.91
C ILE A 245 8.76 11.62 -7.22
N PRO A 246 9.18 11.13 -8.40
CA PRO A 246 8.40 11.25 -9.63
C PRO A 246 6.98 10.68 -9.52
N ALA A 247 6.77 9.52 -8.89
CA ALA A 247 5.44 8.95 -8.70
C ALA A 247 4.51 9.88 -7.88
N TYR A 248 5.04 10.60 -6.89
CA TYR A 248 4.26 11.61 -6.16
C TYR A 248 3.89 12.81 -7.04
N TYR A 249 4.77 13.27 -7.92
CA TYR A 249 4.43 14.33 -8.88
C TYR A 249 3.39 13.84 -9.90
N GLU A 250 3.52 12.60 -10.38
CA GLU A 250 2.54 11.97 -11.28
C GLU A 250 1.16 11.88 -10.61
N LYS A 251 1.11 11.49 -9.31
CA LYS A 251 -0.14 11.46 -8.52
C LYS A 251 -0.77 12.85 -8.40
N THR A 252 0.00 13.88 -8.08
CA THR A 252 -0.50 15.26 -8.05
C THR A 252 -1.08 15.68 -9.41
N ALA A 253 -0.34 15.42 -10.50
CA ALA A 253 -0.78 15.78 -11.85
C ALA A 253 -2.06 15.02 -12.25
N PHE A 254 -2.16 13.75 -11.91
CA PHE A 254 -3.34 12.93 -12.14
C PHE A 254 -4.57 13.48 -11.40
N LEU A 255 -4.44 13.80 -10.10
CA LEU A 255 -5.53 14.36 -9.29
C LEU A 255 -6.02 15.70 -9.88
N LYS A 256 -5.12 16.56 -10.35
CA LYS A 256 -5.47 17.81 -11.06
C LYS A 256 -6.22 17.54 -12.36
N LYS A 257 -5.76 16.59 -13.17
CA LYS A 257 -6.44 16.17 -14.41
C LYS A 257 -7.82 15.60 -14.14
N LEU A 258 -8.02 14.93 -13.00
CA LEU A 258 -9.32 14.43 -12.54
C LEU A 258 -10.27 15.56 -12.08
N GLY A 259 -9.84 16.83 -12.06
CA GLY A 259 -10.61 17.96 -11.56
C GLY A 259 -10.61 18.09 -10.02
N ARG A 260 -9.78 17.31 -9.32
CA ARG A 260 -9.72 17.26 -7.86
C ARG A 260 -8.50 18.06 -7.34
N GLN A 261 -8.55 19.38 -7.56
CA GLN A 261 -7.50 20.29 -7.05
C GLN A 261 -7.42 20.25 -5.52
N ASP A 262 -8.56 20.05 -4.84
CA ASP A 262 -8.66 19.86 -3.40
C ASP A 262 -7.79 18.69 -2.91
N LEU A 263 -7.91 17.53 -3.57
CA LEU A 263 -7.10 16.36 -3.24
C LEU A 263 -5.63 16.51 -3.66
N ALA A 264 -5.38 17.19 -4.77
CA ALA A 264 -4.01 17.47 -5.20
C ALA A 264 -3.27 18.34 -4.16
N ASP A 265 -3.91 19.36 -3.60
CA ASP A 265 -3.32 20.21 -2.57
C ASP A 265 -3.10 19.45 -1.24
N ILE A 266 -4.02 18.55 -0.86
CA ILE A 266 -3.86 17.66 0.29
C ILE A 266 -2.68 16.70 0.07
N HIS A 267 -2.61 16.08 -1.13
CA HIS A 267 -1.50 15.19 -1.48
C HIS A 267 -0.16 15.92 -1.45
N ASP A 268 -0.08 17.10 -2.05
CA ASP A 268 1.12 17.93 -2.05
C ASP A 268 1.56 18.27 -0.61
N TYR A 269 0.63 18.57 0.30
CA TYR A 269 0.95 18.79 1.71
C TYR A 269 1.65 17.57 2.35
N PHE A 270 1.11 16.35 2.19
CA PHE A 270 1.73 15.15 2.73
C PHE A 270 3.04 14.80 2.02
N PHE A 271 3.10 15.00 0.71
CA PHE A 271 4.32 14.79 -0.06
C PHE A 271 5.46 15.67 0.42
N TYR A 272 5.21 16.95 0.62
CA TYR A 272 6.23 17.88 1.10
C TYR A 272 6.66 17.59 2.53
N LYS A 273 5.73 17.22 3.38
CA LYS A 273 6.05 16.72 4.73
C LYS A 273 6.96 15.49 4.67
N ARG A 274 6.74 14.61 3.69
CA ARG A 274 7.56 13.41 3.45
C ARG A 274 8.96 13.77 2.94
N LEU A 275 9.12 14.76 2.08
CA LEU A 275 10.45 15.26 1.68
C LEU A 275 11.26 15.77 2.87
N LEU A 276 10.64 16.50 3.78
CA LEU A 276 11.29 16.93 5.03
C LEU A 276 11.68 15.76 5.93
N LEU A 277 10.84 14.71 5.97
CA LEU A 277 11.13 13.49 6.71
C LEU A 277 12.31 12.73 6.07
N PHE A 278 12.35 12.62 4.73
CA PHE A 278 13.48 12.02 4.02
C PHE A 278 14.78 12.75 4.35
N TYR A 279 14.79 14.08 4.28
CA TYR A 279 15.95 14.88 4.65
C TYR A 279 16.40 14.59 6.09
N SER A 280 15.47 14.57 7.04
CA SER A 280 15.76 14.31 8.45
C SER A 280 16.30 12.88 8.70
N ARG A 281 15.80 11.90 7.97
CA ARG A 281 16.31 10.51 8.03
C ARG A 281 17.71 10.40 7.44
N LEU A 282 17.91 11.00 6.27
CA LEU A 282 19.17 10.98 5.55
C LEU A 282 20.33 11.52 6.38
N GLU A 283 20.09 12.56 7.20
CA GLU A 283 21.09 13.10 8.11
C GLU A 283 21.58 12.12 9.19
N LYS A 284 20.82 11.04 9.45
CA LYS A 284 21.15 10.02 10.44
C LYS A 284 21.77 8.76 9.81
N MET A 285 21.84 8.74 8.48
CA MET A 285 22.33 7.59 7.73
C MET A 285 23.82 7.73 7.45
N ASP A 286 24.54 6.62 7.55
CA ASP A 286 25.91 6.50 7.11
C ASP A 286 25.96 5.79 5.77
N ILE A 287 25.75 6.55 4.69
CA ILE A 287 25.74 6.07 3.30
C ILE A 287 26.65 6.96 2.43
N PRO A 288 27.32 6.40 1.42
CA PRO A 288 28.28 7.13 0.59
C PRO A 288 27.73 8.38 -0.09
N ASP A 289 26.49 8.33 -0.57
CA ASP A 289 25.85 9.42 -1.32
C ASP A 289 25.04 10.38 -0.45
N ARG A 290 25.16 10.33 0.88
CA ARG A 290 24.37 11.14 1.80
C ARG A 290 24.33 12.63 1.46
N ASP A 291 25.48 13.24 1.25
CA ASP A 291 25.58 14.67 1.01
C ASP A 291 24.95 15.07 -0.34
N LYS A 292 25.16 14.26 -1.38
CA LYS A 292 24.52 14.40 -2.69
C LYS A 292 22.99 14.31 -2.58
N PHE A 293 22.47 13.33 -1.85
CA PHE A 293 21.02 13.21 -1.64
C PHE A 293 20.44 14.35 -0.81
N SER A 294 21.19 14.85 0.19
CA SER A 294 20.81 16.04 0.98
C SER A 294 20.71 17.29 0.11
N GLU A 295 21.65 17.49 -0.80
CA GLU A 295 21.63 18.59 -1.77
C GLU A 295 20.45 18.48 -2.72
N GLN A 296 20.20 17.30 -3.29
CA GLN A 296 19.06 17.04 -4.18
C GLN A 296 17.73 17.31 -3.49
N LEU A 297 17.51 16.80 -2.27
CA LEU A 297 16.29 17.06 -1.50
C LEU A 297 16.14 18.56 -1.17
N THR A 298 17.24 19.22 -0.80
CA THR A 298 17.24 20.67 -0.50
C THR A 298 16.84 21.47 -1.74
N GLN A 299 17.37 21.09 -2.92
CA GLN A 299 17.06 21.74 -4.18
C GLN A 299 15.59 21.54 -4.56
N ILE A 300 15.09 20.30 -4.52
CA ILE A 300 13.68 19.96 -4.78
C ILE A 300 12.76 20.81 -3.88
N ILE A 301 13.07 20.89 -2.59
CA ILE A 301 12.28 21.65 -1.63
C ILE A 301 12.32 23.16 -1.94
N ARG A 302 13.46 23.72 -2.31
CA ARG A 302 13.60 25.15 -2.63
C ARG A 302 12.90 25.54 -3.94
N ASP A 303 13.04 24.74 -4.96
CA ASP A 303 12.45 25.01 -6.28
C ASP A 303 10.91 25.00 -6.24
N ASN A 304 10.34 24.25 -5.31
CA ASN A 304 8.89 24.13 -5.14
C ASN A 304 8.32 24.99 -4.00
N ARG A 305 9.06 25.97 -3.46
CA ARG A 305 8.66 26.75 -2.27
C ARG A 305 7.29 27.41 -2.36
N GLU A 306 6.92 27.94 -3.54
CA GLU A 306 5.63 28.62 -3.75
C GLU A 306 4.48 27.61 -3.80
N HIS A 307 4.74 26.45 -4.36
CA HIS A 307 3.81 25.33 -4.37
C HIS A 307 3.52 24.84 -2.94
N TYR A 308 4.56 24.76 -2.09
CA TYR A 308 4.39 24.43 -0.67
C TYR A 308 3.51 25.42 0.07
N ALA A 309 3.71 26.71 -0.15
CA ALA A 309 2.93 27.72 0.52
C ALA A 309 1.43 27.54 0.27
N ARG A 310 1.05 27.14 -0.94
CA ARG A 310 -0.34 26.84 -1.30
C ARG A 310 -0.82 25.53 -0.66
N ALA A 311 -0.05 24.45 -0.75
CA ALA A 311 -0.39 23.14 -0.18
C ALA A 311 -0.63 23.19 1.32
N TYR A 312 0.13 24.00 2.05
CA TYR A 312 -0.10 24.25 3.49
C TYR A 312 -1.36 25.08 3.81
N GLY A 313 -2.07 25.58 2.81
CA GLY A 313 -3.40 26.17 2.95
C GLY A 313 -4.55 25.15 2.92
N CYS A 314 -4.28 23.86 2.67
CA CYS A 314 -5.31 22.83 2.64
C CYS A 314 -5.92 22.58 4.04
N PRO A 315 -7.19 22.09 4.12
CA PRO A 315 -7.90 21.95 5.40
C PRO A 315 -7.26 21.01 6.42
N VAL A 316 -6.46 20.04 5.97
CA VAL A 316 -5.82 19.02 6.83
C VAL A 316 -4.42 19.42 7.31
N ALA A 317 -3.92 20.58 6.85
CA ALA A 317 -2.57 21.01 7.15
C ALA A 317 -2.40 21.46 8.61
N ASP A 318 -1.36 20.93 9.29
CA ASP A 318 -0.98 21.39 10.61
C ASP A 318 -0.14 22.67 10.50
N PRO A 319 -0.54 23.79 11.13
CA PRO A 319 0.25 25.03 11.13
C PRO A 319 1.69 24.88 11.64
N ARG A 320 1.94 23.85 12.47
CA ARG A 320 3.30 23.55 12.98
C ARG A 320 4.20 23.03 11.88
N ASP A 321 3.66 22.26 10.93
CA ASP A 321 4.44 21.74 9.81
C ASP A 321 4.86 22.85 8.86
N TYR A 322 4.01 23.86 8.64
CA TYR A 322 4.40 25.06 7.88
C TYR A 322 5.55 25.83 8.53
N LYS A 323 5.56 25.93 9.88
CA LYS A 323 6.68 26.53 10.61
C LYS A 323 7.98 25.74 10.42
N LYS A 324 7.90 24.40 10.40
CA LYS A 324 9.04 23.52 10.12
C LYS A 324 9.58 23.73 8.71
N MET A 325 8.70 23.85 7.71
CA MET A 325 9.08 24.15 6.33
C MET A 325 9.80 25.50 6.23
N LYS A 326 9.24 26.56 6.82
CA LYS A 326 9.90 27.88 6.84
C LYS A 326 11.28 27.82 7.49
N LEU A 327 11.42 27.05 8.57
CA LEU A 327 12.69 26.85 9.24
C LEU A 327 13.70 26.14 8.33
N PHE A 328 13.27 25.10 7.61
CA PHE A 328 14.10 24.38 6.64
C PHE A 328 14.58 25.31 5.52
N LEU A 329 13.68 26.06 4.89
CA LEU A 329 14.01 27.00 3.81
C LEU A 329 15.02 28.07 4.26
N LYS A 330 14.92 28.54 5.52
CA LYS A 330 15.88 29.47 6.11
C LYS A 330 17.23 28.84 6.42
N SER A 331 17.23 27.60 6.97
CA SER A 331 18.44 26.88 7.34
C SER A 331 18.13 25.38 7.55
N PRO A 332 18.47 24.50 6.60
CA PRO A 332 18.35 23.05 6.77
C PRO A 332 19.02 22.55 8.06
N ALA A 333 20.21 23.05 8.40
CA ALA A 333 20.91 22.66 9.62
C ALA A 333 20.18 23.05 10.93
N ARG A 334 19.45 24.18 10.95
CA ARG A 334 18.61 24.56 12.11
C ARG A 334 17.37 23.68 12.18
N TYR A 335 16.80 23.33 11.02
CA TYR A 335 15.69 22.38 10.94
C TYR A 335 16.10 21.01 11.53
N SER A 336 17.22 20.44 11.10
CA SER A 336 17.71 19.14 11.60
C SER A 336 17.96 19.14 13.11
N ARG A 337 18.58 20.23 13.63
CA ARG A 337 18.75 20.37 15.08
C ARG A 337 17.43 20.42 15.84
N ARG A 338 16.42 21.11 15.29
CA ARG A 338 15.09 21.19 15.88
C ARG A 338 14.39 19.83 15.91
N ILE A 339 14.43 19.07 14.79
CA ILE A 339 13.82 17.75 14.70
C ILE A 339 14.50 16.76 15.68
N ARG A 340 15.83 16.74 15.72
CA ARG A 340 16.57 15.92 16.70
C ARG A 340 16.16 16.23 18.15
N TRP A 341 16.04 17.50 18.49
CA TRP A 341 15.58 17.89 19.82
C TRP A 341 14.13 17.46 20.10
N GLU A 342 13.22 17.59 19.13
CA GLU A 342 11.84 17.14 19.27
C GLU A 342 11.78 15.62 19.51
N GLU A 343 12.55 14.83 18.78
CA GLU A 343 12.61 13.37 18.92
C GLU A 343 13.24 12.90 20.23
N GLN A 344 14.34 13.52 20.63
CA GLN A 344 15.11 13.09 21.80
C GLN A 344 14.54 13.59 23.11
N VAL A 345 13.85 14.71 23.14
CA VAL A 345 13.41 15.40 24.35
C VAL A 345 11.89 15.50 24.43
N VAL A 346 11.25 16.06 23.41
CA VAL A 346 9.82 16.43 23.47
C VAL A 346 8.92 15.21 23.40
N ILE A 347 9.20 14.28 22.48
CA ILE A 347 8.38 13.08 22.31
C ILE A 347 8.46 12.16 23.54
N PRO A 348 9.64 11.81 24.07
CA PRO A 348 9.75 11.01 25.29
C PRO A 348 9.06 11.64 26.48
N LEU A 349 9.17 12.96 26.67
CA LEU A 349 8.47 13.68 27.73
C LEU A 349 6.95 13.58 27.61
N LYS A 350 6.39 13.75 26.40
CA LYS A 350 4.95 13.62 26.16
C LYS A 350 4.44 12.20 26.42
N VAL A 351 5.20 11.18 26.06
CA VAL A 351 4.87 9.77 26.34
C VAL A 351 4.86 9.52 27.85
N LYS A 352 5.87 10.01 28.57
CA LYS A 352 5.93 9.90 30.03
C LYS A 352 4.74 10.58 30.73
N VAL A 353 4.40 11.82 30.31
CA VAL A 353 3.26 12.56 30.90
C VAL A 353 1.93 11.86 30.61
N LYS A 354 1.71 11.36 29.37
CA LYS A 354 0.50 10.57 29.09
C LYS A 354 0.42 9.26 29.88
N GLY A 355 1.55 8.62 30.15
CA GLY A 355 1.61 7.41 31.00
C GLY A 355 1.30 7.68 32.47
N ILE A 356 1.62 8.88 32.98
CA ILE A 356 1.30 9.32 34.35
C ILE A 356 -0.18 9.68 34.48
N LEU A 357 -0.76 10.33 33.45
CA LEU A 357 -2.19 10.75 33.46
C LEU A 357 -3.18 9.59 33.19
N ARG A 358 -2.69 8.41 32.83
CA ARG A 358 -3.50 7.19 32.62
C ARG A 358 -3.41 6.21 33.81
N ARG A 359 -2.68 6.53 34.84
CA ARG A 359 -2.66 5.86 36.16
C ARG A 359 -3.45 6.66 37.16
#